data_87883baf3386fd674f3ef947780e3b55
#
_entry.id   87883baf3386fd674f3ef947780e3b55
#
_cell.length_a   1.000
_cell.length_b   1.000
_cell.length_c   1.000
_cell.angle_alpha   90.00
_cell.angle_beta   90.00
_cell.angle_gamma   90.00
#
_symmetry.space_group_name_H-M   'P 1'
#
loop_
_entity.id
_entity.type
_entity.pdbx_description
1 polymer ?
#
loop_
_entity_poly.entity_id
_entity_poly.type
_entity_poly.pdbx_seq_one_letter_code
_entity_poly.pdbx_strand_id
1 'polypeptide(L)'
;MLKATNIGFHYRSADWLFRNINVELPAGKCMAVLGPNARGKTTLLTCLARIREPLEGSVEHDGQIGYVPQNTQTSFQFTAFDMVLMGTARHRSPWQMPSTQDEEQALKALKRVGIEHLAQRLFSAMSGGQRQLVLIARALASDPATLILDEPTSALDLHNQARTLSIMHQLCNEGIGVIFTTHDPTHALNIADHTLMMNSDISCSESRAQLNEHKLSGLYKLPVRTPHVDFISGKRQVVVPDLLSLKGGNNGHSTETSDGQTR
;
A
#
# COMPACT_ATOMS: atom_id res chain seq x y z
N MET A 1 2.46 7.70 -16.58
CA MET A 1 3.60 8.00 -15.67
C MET A 1 3.06 8.86 -14.52
N LEU A 2 3.57 8.67 -13.28
CA LEU A 2 3.33 9.56 -12.14
C LEU A 2 4.67 10.11 -11.69
N LYS A 3 4.76 11.42 -11.47
CA LYS A 3 5.97 12.10 -10.99
C LYS A 3 5.59 13.07 -9.88
N ALA A 4 6.29 12.97 -8.75
CA ALA A 4 6.21 13.93 -7.66
C ALA A 4 7.59 14.53 -7.43
N THR A 5 7.68 15.85 -7.30
CA THR A 5 8.94 16.58 -7.18
C THR A 5 8.93 17.43 -5.93
N ASN A 6 9.88 17.14 -5.02
CA ASN A 6 10.11 17.87 -3.77
C ASN A 6 8.86 18.05 -2.92
N ILE A 7 7.96 17.05 -2.88
CA ILE A 7 6.73 17.18 -2.11
C ILE A 7 6.99 17.14 -0.61
N GLY A 8 6.29 18.02 0.10
CA GLY A 8 6.31 18.11 1.55
C GLY A 8 4.91 18.31 2.10
N PHE A 9 4.67 17.76 3.30
CA PHE A 9 3.40 17.90 3.99
C PHE A 9 3.57 17.88 5.51
N HIS A 10 2.84 18.75 6.19
CA HIS A 10 2.59 18.68 7.63
C HIS A 10 1.12 18.99 7.93
N TYR A 11 0.64 18.55 9.08
CA TYR A 11 -0.66 18.97 9.57
C TYR A 11 -0.52 20.34 10.25
N ARG A 12 -1.21 20.62 11.33
CA ARG A 12 -1.21 21.92 12.03
C ARG A 12 0.02 22.17 12.89
N SER A 13 0.91 21.19 13.08
CA SER A 13 2.14 21.30 13.85
C SER A 13 3.28 21.86 13.00
N ALA A 14 4.29 22.45 13.64
CA ALA A 14 5.50 22.92 12.95
C ALA A 14 6.37 21.78 12.39
N ASP A 15 6.13 20.54 12.82
CA ASP A 15 6.93 19.40 12.42
C ASP A 15 6.44 18.79 11.11
N TRP A 16 7.35 18.63 10.17
CA TRP A 16 7.10 18.01 8.89
C TRP A 16 6.81 16.51 9.08
N LEU A 17 5.69 16.06 8.52
CA LEU A 17 5.38 14.64 8.43
C LEU A 17 6.30 13.95 7.42
N PHE A 18 6.55 14.63 6.30
CA PHE A 18 7.57 14.33 5.31
C PHE A 18 7.91 15.59 4.50
N ARG A 19 9.13 15.62 3.94
CA ARG A 19 9.61 16.74 3.12
C ARG A 19 10.61 16.26 2.09
N ASN A 20 10.74 16.98 0.98
CA ASN A 20 11.69 16.69 -0.11
C ASN A 20 11.52 15.29 -0.72
N ILE A 21 10.29 14.75 -0.73
CA ILE A 21 10.03 13.45 -1.35
C ILE A 21 9.97 13.62 -2.86
N ASN A 22 10.75 12.78 -3.55
CA ASN A 22 10.74 12.65 -5.00
C ASN A 22 10.31 11.23 -5.37
N VAL A 23 9.32 11.12 -6.24
CA VAL A 23 8.77 9.84 -6.73
C VAL A 23 8.66 9.91 -8.24
N GLU A 24 9.12 8.87 -8.91
CA GLU A 24 8.88 8.67 -10.33
C GLU A 24 8.43 7.23 -10.56
N LEU A 25 7.23 7.06 -11.12
CA LEU A 25 6.66 5.76 -11.45
C LEU A 25 6.32 5.71 -12.93
N PRO A 26 7.08 4.97 -13.75
CA PRO A 26 6.74 4.69 -15.13
C PRO A 26 5.46 3.84 -15.25
N ALA A 27 4.82 3.85 -16.42
CA ALA A 27 3.70 2.96 -16.71
C ALA A 27 4.11 1.49 -16.57
N GLY A 28 3.22 0.66 -16.06
CA GLY A 28 3.47 -0.77 -15.89
C GLY A 28 4.48 -1.13 -14.80
N LYS A 29 4.92 -0.17 -13.98
CA LYS A 29 5.84 -0.41 -12.87
C LYS A 29 5.12 -0.41 -11.52
N CYS A 30 5.69 -1.16 -10.59
CA CYS A 30 5.19 -1.31 -9.24
C CYS A 30 6.13 -0.64 -8.23
N MET A 31 5.57 0.20 -7.35
CA MET A 31 6.31 0.84 -6.26
C MET A 31 5.68 0.48 -4.91
N ALA A 32 6.51 -0.01 -3.99
CA ALA A 32 6.11 -0.22 -2.61
C ALA A 32 6.58 0.95 -1.73
N VAL A 33 5.68 1.47 -0.90
CA VAL A 33 6.00 2.46 0.14
C VAL A 33 6.10 1.73 1.47
N LEU A 34 7.31 1.68 2.00
CA LEU A 34 7.66 0.98 3.24
C LEU A 34 7.86 1.98 4.39
N GLY A 35 7.54 1.57 5.58
CA GLY A 35 7.81 2.34 6.80
C GLY A 35 6.91 1.94 7.96
N PRO A 36 7.30 2.28 9.19
CA PRO A 36 6.48 2.06 10.39
C PRO A 36 5.13 2.78 10.31
N ASN A 37 4.22 2.41 11.20
CA ASN A 37 2.93 3.10 11.33
C ASN A 37 3.13 4.56 11.77
N ALA A 38 2.16 5.41 11.46
CA ALA A 38 2.17 6.85 11.78
C ALA A 38 3.31 7.67 11.12
N ARG A 39 4.00 7.15 10.09
CA ARG A 39 5.03 7.87 9.33
C ARG A 39 4.50 8.62 8.10
N GLY A 40 3.19 8.74 7.98
CA GLY A 40 2.59 9.54 6.91
C GLY A 40 2.42 8.79 5.57
N LYS A 41 2.52 7.47 5.53
CA LYS A 41 2.31 6.68 4.29
C LYS A 41 0.98 6.99 3.62
N THR A 42 -0.14 6.90 4.36
CA THR A 42 -1.48 7.26 3.86
C THR A 42 -1.56 8.70 3.38
N THR A 43 -0.94 9.64 4.12
CA THR A 43 -0.91 11.05 3.72
C THR A 43 -0.14 11.26 2.43
N LEU A 44 1.02 10.59 2.28
CA LEU A 44 1.79 10.60 1.04
C LEU A 44 0.96 10.06 -0.12
N LEU A 45 0.30 8.90 0.05
CA LEU A 45 -0.56 8.33 -1.00
C LEU A 45 -1.70 9.29 -1.39
N THR A 46 -2.33 9.97 -0.42
CA THR A 46 -3.39 10.96 -0.73
C THR A 46 -2.84 12.20 -1.45
N CYS A 47 -1.60 12.61 -1.19
CA CYS A 47 -0.93 13.65 -1.97
C CYS A 47 -0.64 13.16 -3.40
N LEU A 48 -0.07 11.96 -3.57
CA LEU A 48 0.19 11.36 -4.88
C LEU A 48 -1.09 11.16 -5.70
N ALA A 49 -2.20 10.83 -5.03
CA ALA A 49 -3.52 10.70 -5.65
C ALA A 49 -4.22 12.05 -5.93
N ARG A 50 -3.61 13.18 -5.57
CA ARG A 50 -4.20 14.54 -5.64
C ARG A 50 -5.56 14.66 -4.93
N ILE A 51 -5.79 13.81 -3.92
CA ILE A 51 -6.91 13.94 -2.98
C ILE A 51 -6.59 15.03 -1.98
N ARG A 52 -5.30 15.21 -1.69
CA ARG A 52 -4.75 16.23 -0.81
C ARG A 52 -3.63 16.98 -1.53
N GLU A 53 -3.68 18.30 -1.49
CA GLU A 53 -2.59 19.12 -2.05
C GLU A 53 -1.36 19.05 -1.13
N PRO A 54 -0.15 18.78 -1.66
CA PRO A 54 1.07 18.94 -0.89
C PRO A 54 1.30 20.41 -0.55
N LEU A 55 1.97 20.69 0.55
CA LEU A 55 2.31 22.06 0.95
C LEU A 55 3.53 22.60 0.23
N GLU A 56 4.42 21.70 -0.20
CA GLU A 56 5.59 22.01 -1.02
C GLU A 56 5.66 21.03 -2.18
N GLY A 57 6.24 21.44 -3.29
CA GLY A 57 6.45 20.66 -4.49
C GLY A 57 5.22 20.48 -5.36
N SER A 58 5.29 19.53 -6.28
CA SER A 58 4.22 19.27 -7.24
C SER A 58 4.06 17.77 -7.53
N VAL A 59 2.85 17.38 -7.92
CA VAL A 59 2.53 16.03 -8.40
C VAL A 59 1.93 16.13 -9.79
N GLU A 60 2.54 15.43 -10.73
CA GLU A 60 2.13 15.34 -12.13
C GLU A 60 1.80 13.88 -12.45
N HIS A 61 0.78 13.64 -13.25
CA HIS A 61 0.45 12.31 -13.75
C HIS A 61 -0.23 12.36 -15.10
N ASP A 62 0.06 11.35 -15.92
CA ASP A 62 -0.64 11.13 -17.18
C ASP A 62 -1.86 10.23 -16.91
N GLY A 63 -3.02 10.64 -17.41
CA GLY A 63 -4.25 9.87 -17.27
C GLY A 63 -4.88 9.89 -15.88
N GLN A 64 -5.75 8.95 -15.61
CA GLN A 64 -6.52 8.87 -14.38
C GLN A 64 -5.77 8.15 -13.26
N ILE A 65 -6.06 8.52 -12.01
CA ILE A 65 -5.59 7.79 -10.83
C ILE A 65 -6.78 7.08 -10.18
N GLY A 66 -6.64 5.77 -9.97
CA GLY A 66 -7.50 4.99 -9.09
C GLY A 66 -6.94 4.98 -7.68
N TYR A 67 -7.76 5.21 -6.66
CA TYR A 67 -7.35 5.16 -5.26
C TYR A 67 -8.17 4.14 -4.46
N VAL A 68 -7.48 3.25 -3.75
CA VAL A 68 -8.06 2.25 -2.86
C VAL A 68 -7.61 2.55 -1.43
N PRO A 69 -8.50 3.05 -0.57
CA PRO A 69 -8.19 3.34 0.83
C PRO A 69 -8.07 2.05 1.66
N GLN A 70 -7.35 2.11 2.78
CA GLN A 70 -7.16 1.00 3.71
C GLN A 70 -8.47 0.44 4.25
N ASN A 71 -9.41 1.32 4.63
CA ASN A 71 -10.72 0.94 5.17
C ASN A 71 -11.83 1.66 4.42
N THR A 72 -12.83 0.89 4.04
CA THR A 72 -14.10 1.42 3.52
C THR A 72 -15.24 0.76 4.31
N GLN A 73 -15.83 1.54 5.19
CA GLN A 73 -17.08 1.15 5.85
C GLN A 73 -18.23 1.82 5.11
N THR A 74 -19.28 1.07 4.86
CA THR A 74 -20.53 1.61 4.34
C THR A 74 -21.69 1.14 5.21
N SER A 75 -22.55 2.08 5.58
CA SER A 75 -23.80 1.79 6.30
C SER A 75 -24.94 1.43 5.34
N PHE A 76 -24.72 1.55 4.04
CA PHE A 76 -25.70 1.27 3.01
C PHE A 76 -25.60 -0.17 2.50
N GLN A 77 -26.73 -0.72 2.06
CA GLN A 77 -26.83 -2.06 1.51
C GLN A 77 -26.53 -2.07 -0.02
N PHE A 78 -25.32 -1.70 -0.39
CA PHE A 78 -24.87 -1.77 -1.78
C PHE A 78 -24.43 -3.18 -2.15
N THR A 79 -24.71 -3.61 -3.37
CA THR A 79 -24.12 -4.80 -3.97
C THR A 79 -22.67 -4.53 -4.39
N ALA A 80 -21.92 -5.58 -4.73
CA ALA A 80 -20.60 -5.41 -5.32
C ALA A 80 -20.67 -4.60 -6.63
N PHE A 81 -21.68 -4.85 -7.44
CA PHE A 81 -21.90 -4.10 -8.67
C PHE A 81 -22.13 -2.61 -8.41
N ASP A 82 -23.01 -2.26 -7.47
CA ASP A 82 -23.26 -0.85 -7.11
C ASP A 82 -21.99 -0.15 -6.66
N MET A 83 -21.19 -0.83 -5.80
CA MET A 83 -19.91 -0.30 -5.32
C MET A 83 -18.93 -0.03 -6.46
N VAL A 84 -18.86 -0.91 -7.45
CA VAL A 84 -17.95 -0.76 -8.59
C VAL A 84 -18.48 0.29 -9.58
N LEU A 85 -19.80 0.33 -9.80
CA LEU A 85 -20.45 1.33 -10.64
C LEU A 85 -20.19 2.77 -10.16
N MET A 86 -20.06 2.99 -8.83
CA MET A 86 -19.64 4.30 -8.30
C MET A 86 -18.25 4.72 -8.81
N GLY A 87 -17.39 3.78 -9.19
CA GLY A 87 -16.07 4.07 -9.76
C GLY A 87 -16.12 4.74 -11.13
N THR A 88 -17.21 4.56 -11.89
CA THR A 88 -17.40 5.19 -13.21
C THR A 88 -17.90 6.64 -13.13
N ALA A 89 -18.37 7.08 -11.95
CA ALA A 89 -19.07 8.36 -11.76
C ALA A 89 -18.21 9.62 -11.99
N ARG A 90 -16.88 9.48 -12.16
CA ARG A 90 -15.92 10.59 -12.14
C ARG A 90 -16.10 11.63 -13.26
N HIS A 91 -16.73 11.25 -14.36
CA HIS A 91 -16.96 12.11 -15.51
C HIS A 91 -18.43 12.55 -15.65
N ARG A 92 -19.27 12.26 -14.65
CA ARG A 92 -20.69 12.54 -14.70
C ARG A 92 -21.10 13.66 -13.76
N SER A 93 -22.15 14.40 -14.16
CA SER A 93 -22.84 15.29 -13.23
C SER A 93 -23.47 14.46 -12.08
N PRO A 94 -23.51 14.98 -10.84
CA PRO A 94 -24.11 14.28 -9.70
C PRO A 94 -25.55 13.80 -9.91
N TRP A 95 -26.28 14.43 -10.83
CA TRP A 95 -27.69 14.15 -11.16
C TRP A 95 -27.88 13.20 -12.35
N GLN A 96 -26.80 12.78 -12.97
CA GLN A 96 -26.85 11.94 -14.17
C GLN A 96 -26.86 10.46 -13.78
N MET A 97 -27.90 9.74 -14.22
CA MET A 97 -27.99 8.29 -14.04
C MET A 97 -26.83 7.56 -14.76
N PRO A 98 -26.37 6.41 -14.25
CA PRO A 98 -25.43 5.56 -14.95
C PRO A 98 -25.93 5.18 -16.35
N SER A 99 -25.03 5.19 -17.32
CA SER A 99 -25.31 4.73 -18.68
C SER A 99 -25.04 3.22 -18.79
N THR A 100 -25.55 2.59 -19.85
CA THR A 100 -25.20 1.19 -20.18
C THR A 100 -23.70 0.97 -20.30
N GLN A 101 -22.97 1.96 -20.80
CA GLN A 101 -21.51 1.91 -20.90
C GLN A 101 -20.84 1.88 -19.51
N ASP A 102 -21.36 2.63 -18.54
CA ASP A 102 -20.88 2.59 -17.15
C ASP A 102 -21.11 1.23 -16.50
N GLU A 103 -22.28 0.62 -16.76
CA GLU A 103 -22.62 -0.71 -16.26
C GLU A 103 -21.69 -1.78 -16.86
N GLU A 104 -21.44 -1.72 -18.17
CA GLU A 104 -20.48 -2.60 -18.84
C GLU A 104 -19.05 -2.42 -18.29
N GLN A 105 -18.62 -1.21 -18.04
CA GLN A 105 -17.32 -0.94 -17.40
C GLN A 105 -17.24 -1.53 -15.99
N ALA A 106 -18.30 -1.40 -15.19
CA ALA A 106 -18.35 -1.97 -13.85
C ALA A 106 -18.26 -3.50 -13.88
N LEU A 107 -19.02 -4.17 -14.77
CA LEU A 107 -18.94 -5.62 -14.95
C LEU A 107 -17.55 -6.07 -15.44
N LYS A 108 -16.98 -5.35 -16.39
CA LYS A 108 -15.61 -5.62 -16.89
C LYS A 108 -14.59 -5.50 -15.78
N ALA A 109 -14.70 -4.50 -14.90
CA ALA A 109 -13.82 -4.34 -13.75
C ALA A 109 -13.96 -5.49 -12.74
N LEU A 110 -15.18 -5.94 -12.43
CA LEU A 110 -15.43 -7.11 -11.58
C LEU A 110 -14.82 -8.39 -12.17
N LYS A 111 -14.98 -8.59 -13.49
CA LYS A 111 -14.39 -9.73 -14.21
C LYS A 111 -12.86 -9.69 -14.17
N ARG A 112 -12.25 -8.50 -14.29
CA ARG A 112 -10.79 -8.32 -14.30
C ARG A 112 -10.15 -8.75 -12.98
N VAL A 113 -10.84 -8.62 -11.85
CA VAL A 113 -10.37 -9.10 -10.54
C VAL A 113 -10.95 -10.47 -10.15
N GLY A 114 -11.72 -11.11 -11.06
CA GLY A 114 -12.21 -12.49 -10.91
C GLY A 114 -13.34 -12.66 -9.89
N ILE A 115 -14.21 -11.64 -9.71
CA ILE A 115 -15.35 -11.66 -8.78
C ILE A 115 -16.69 -11.31 -9.46
N GLU A 116 -16.80 -11.42 -10.77
CA GLU A 116 -18.04 -11.14 -11.50
C GLU A 116 -19.26 -11.93 -10.96
N HIS A 117 -19.02 -13.17 -10.54
CA HIS A 117 -20.04 -14.04 -9.94
C HIS A 117 -20.60 -13.51 -8.60
N LEU A 118 -19.94 -12.52 -7.99
CA LEU A 118 -20.38 -11.86 -6.75
C LEU A 118 -21.08 -10.51 -7.00
N ALA A 119 -21.32 -10.14 -8.26
CA ALA A 119 -21.84 -8.82 -8.63
C ALA A 119 -23.09 -8.40 -7.81
N GLN A 120 -24.03 -9.33 -7.63
CA GLN A 120 -25.29 -9.08 -6.90
C GLN A 120 -25.22 -9.33 -5.40
N ARG A 121 -24.05 -9.74 -4.88
CA ARG A 121 -23.87 -9.97 -3.44
C ARG A 121 -23.70 -8.64 -2.71
N LEU A 122 -24.36 -8.51 -1.55
CA LEU A 122 -24.21 -7.32 -0.68
C LEU A 122 -22.76 -7.19 -0.20
N PHE A 123 -22.19 -6.01 -0.33
CA PHE A 123 -20.83 -5.69 0.09
C PHE A 123 -20.60 -5.99 1.58
N SER A 124 -21.59 -5.69 2.42
CA SER A 124 -21.57 -5.96 3.87
C SER A 124 -21.50 -7.45 4.21
N ALA A 125 -22.03 -8.35 3.34
CA ALA A 125 -22.04 -9.80 3.52
C ALA A 125 -20.80 -10.50 2.91
N MET A 126 -19.81 -9.74 2.44
CA MET A 126 -18.58 -10.27 1.85
C MET A 126 -17.48 -10.48 2.89
N SER A 127 -16.59 -11.45 2.63
CA SER A 127 -15.33 -11.57 3.39
C SER A 127 -14.41 -10.37 3.16
N GLY A 128 -13.43 -10.16 4.05
CA GLY A 128 -12.45 -9.07 3.91
C GLY A 128 -11.74 -9.09 2.55
N GLY A 129 -11.29 -10.26 2.10
CA GLY A 129 -10.66 -10.42 0.79
C GLY A 129 -11.59 -10.11 -0.38
N GLN A 130 -12.85 -10.54 -0.32
CA GLN A 130 -13.84 -10.20 -1.35
C GLN A 130 -14.12 -8.69 -1.38
N ARG A 131 -14.28 -8.04 -0.22
CA ARG A 131 -14.44 -6.59 -0.15
C ARG A 131 -13.23 -5.86 -0.73
N GLN A 132 -12.01 -6.32 -0.45
CA GLN A 132 -10.78 -5.74 -1.02
C GLN A 132 -10.79 -5.79 -2.54
N LEU A 133 -11.18 -6.92 -3.14
CA LEU A 133 -11.29 -7.07 -4.58
C LEU A 133 -12.36 -6.15 -5.19
N VAL A 134 -13.50 -5.96 -4.50
CA VAL A 134 -14.54 -4.99 -4.94
C VAL A 134 -13.97 -3.57 -4.94
N LEU A 135 -13.18 -3.17 -3.93
CA LEU A 135 -12.57 -1.84 -3.88
C LEU A 135 -11.54 -1.63 -4.99
N ILE A 136 -10.74 -2.67 -5.29
CA ILE A 136 -9.82 -2.64 -6.44
C ILE A 136 -10.62 -2.52 -7.75
N ALA A 137 -11.67 -3.32 -7.94
CA ALA A 137 -12.53 -3.24 -9.12
C ALA A 137 -13.16 -1.85 -9.27
N ARG A 138 -13.64 -1.24 -8.17
CA ARG A 138 -14.17 0.13 -8.16
C ARG A 138 -13.14 1.14 -8.67
N ALA A 139 -11.90 1.04 -8.22
CA ALA A 139 -10.84 1.92 -8.69
C ALA A 139 -10.49 1.66 -10.16
N LEU A 140 -10.55 0.41 -10.62
CA LEU A 140 -10.31 0.03 -12.03
C LEU A 140 -11.44 0.48 -12.97
N ALA A 141 -12.68 0.64 -12.47
CA ALA A 141 -13.81 1.09 -13.28
C ALA A 141 -13.65 2.52 -13.81
N SER A 142 -12.75 3.33 -13.24
CA SER A 142 -12.38 4.65 -13.80
C SER A 142 -11.34 4.59 -14.91
N ASP A 143 -10.91 3.41 -15.34
CA ASP A 143 -9.84 3.17 -16.32
C ASP A 143 -8.54 3.93 -16.00
N PRO A 144 -7.94 3.67 -14.82
CA PRO A 144 -6.80 4.44 -14.35
C PRO A 144 -5.50 4.07 -15.07
N ALA A 145 -4.66 5.07 -15.36
CA ALA A 145 -3.27 4.85 -15.77
C ALA A 145 -2.36 4.47 -14.58
N THR A 146 -2.75 4.88 -13.36
CA THR A 146 -2.04 4.55 -12.12
C THR A 146 -3.04 4.17 -11.03
N LEU A 147 -2.76 3.07 -10.33
CA LEU A 147 -3.54 2.58 -9.19
C LEU A 147 -2.73 2.78 -7.90
N ILE A 148 -3.32 3.46 -6.93
CA ILE A 148 -2.70 3.72 -5.62
C ILE A 148 -3.51 2.99 -4.55
N LEU A 149 -2.85 2.12 -3.76
CA LEU A 149 -3.50 1.28 -2.75
C LEU A 149 -2.87 1.49 -1.37
N ASP A 150 -3.72 1.79 -0.40
CA ASP A 150 -3.27 1.96 0.97
C ASP A 150 -3.47 0.66 1.77
N GLU A 151 -2.37 -0.01 2.10
CA GLU A 151 -2.31 -1.29 2.82
C GLU A 151 -3.28 -2.36 2.28
N PRO A 152 -3.23 -2.70 0.97
CA PRO A 152 -4.23 -3.54 0.31
C PRO A 152 -4.29 -4.98 0.82
N THR A 153 -3.29 -5.42 1.59
CA THR A 153 -3.18 -6.78 2.14
C THR A 153 -3.40 -6.84 3.64
N SER A 154 -3.60 -5.70 4.31
CA SER A 154 -3.82 -5.66 5.75
C SER A 154 -5.11 -6.40 6.13
N ALA A 155 -5.09 -7.13 7.24
CA ALA A 155 -6.21 -7.92 7.74
C ALA A 155 -6.77 -9.01 6.79
N LEU A 156 -5.99 -9.42 5.78
CA LEU A 156 -6.31 -10.54 4.90
C LEU A 156 -5.55 -11.80 5.34
N ASP A 157 -6.17 -12.97 5.14
CA ASP A 157 -5.46 -14.25 5.22
C ASP A 157 -4.44 -14.41 4.09
N LEU A 158 -3.51 -15.36 4.22
CA LEU A 158 -2.41 -15.58 3.28
C LEU A 158 -2.90 -15.83 1.84
N HIS A 159 -4.03 -16.54 1.67
CA HIS A 159 -4.57 -16.83 0.33
C HIS A 159 -5.05 -15.52 -0.34
N ASN A 160 -5.81 -14.70 0.38
CA ASN A 160 -6.32 -13.43 -0.14
C ASN A 160 -5.20 -12.38 -0.31
N GLN A 161 -4.15 -12.39 0.54
CA GLN A 161 -2.95 -11.60 0.32
C GLN A 161 -2.28 -11.96 -1.01
N ALA A 162 -1.99 -13.25 -1.22
CA ALA A 162 -1.36 -13.74 -2.45
C ALA A 162 -2.19 -13.39 -3.70
N ARG A 163 -3.52 -13.55 -3.63
CA ARG A 163 -4.43 -13.17 -4.71
C ARG A 163 -4.37 -11.68 -5.01
N THR A 164 -4.39 -10.82 -3.99
CA THR A 164 -4.31 -9.35 -4.15
C THR A 164 -2.98 -8.95 -4.79
N LEU A 165 -1.85 -9.50 -4.32
CA LEU A 165 -0.53 -9.24 -4.88
C LEU A 165 -0.42 -9.71 -6.33
N SER A 166 -0.99 -10.88 -6.66
CA SER A 166 -1.03 -11.41 -8.03
C SER A 166 -1.81 -10.49 -8.97
N ILE A 167 -2.96 -9.96 -8.54
CA ILE A 167 -3.74 -8.99 -9.31
C ILE A 167 -2.94 -7.71 -9.55
N MET A 168 -2.28 -7.17 -8.51
CA MET A 168 -1.44 -5.98 -8.66
C MET A 168 -0.32 -6.20 -9.68
N HIS A 169 0.36 -7.34 -9.63
CA HIS A 169 1.39 -7.71 -10.60
C HIS A 169 0.83 -7.85 -12.02
N GLN A 170 -0.35 -8.47 -12.17
CA GLN A 170 -1.04 -8.58 -13.46
C GLN A 170 -1.35 -7.19 -14.04
N LEU A 171 -1.88 -6.26 -13.22
CA LEU A 171 -2.18 -4.89 -13.64
C LEU A 171 -0.94 -4.15 -14.13
N CYS A 172 0.22 -4.36 -13.49
CA CYS A 172 1.48 -3.81 -13.98
C CYS A 172 1.83 -4.36 -15.38
N ASN A 173 1.67 -5.67 -15.60
CA ASN A 173 1.91 -6.28 -16.91
C ASN A 173 0.95 -5.78 -18.00
N GLU A 174 -0.23 -5.29 -17.62
CA GLU A 174 -1.20 -4.63 -18.49
C GLU A 174 -0.89 -3.13 -18.73
N GLY A 175 0.19 -2.61 -18.15
CA GLY A 175 0.65 -1.23 -18.35
C GLY A 175 0.17 -0.23 -17.30
N ILE A 176 -0.59 -0.64 -16.27
CA ILE A 176 -1.02 0.23 -15.18
C ILE A 176 0.13 0.39 -14.18
N GLY A 177 0.50 1.63 -13.85
CA GLY A 177 1.41 1.89 -12.75
C GLY A 177 0.74 1.56 -11.41
N VAL A 178 1.45 0.90 -10.48
CA VAL A 178 0.90 0.55 -9.17
C VAL A 178 1.77 1.11 -8.06
N ILE A 179 1.15 1.86 -7.12
CA ILE A 179 1.81 2.28 -5.87
C ILE A 179 1.02 1.66 -4.71
N PHE A 180 1.70 1.03 -3.78
CA PHE A 180 1.03 0.50 -2.60
C PHE A 180 1.85 0.68 -1.33
N THR A 181 1.16 0.89 -0.20
CA THR A 181 1.79 0.83 1.11
C THR A 181 1.72 -0.59 1.66
N THR A 182 2.72 -0.97 2.41
CA THR A 182 2.71 -2.22 3.17
C THR A 182 3.60 -2.11 4.40
N HIS A 183 3.27 -2.85 5.43
CA HIS A 183 4.13 -3.06 6.60
C HIS A 183 4.94 -4.37 6.49
N ASP A 184 4.63 -5.23 5.51
CA ASP A 184 5.40 -6.45 5.23
C ASP A 184 6.38 -6.21 4.07
N PRO A 185 7.70 -6.11 4.37
CA PRO A 185 8.70 -5.88 3.34
C PRO A 185 8.86 -7.06 2.37
N THR A 186 8.37 -8.27 2.72
CA THR A 186 8.36 -9.42 1.80
C THR A 186 7.47 -9.15 0.59
N HIS A 187 6.36 -8.42 0.76
CA HIS A 187 5.52 -8.01 -0.36
C HIS A 187 6.28 -7.11 -1.35
N ALA A 188 7.06 -6.15 -0.83
CA ALA A 188 7.88 -5.28 -1.67
C ALA A 188 8.94 -6.06 -2.43
N LEU A 189 9.66 -6.98 -1.76
CA LEU A 189 10.68 -7.83 -2.41
C LEU A 189 10.11 -8.72 -3.52
N ASN A 190 8.83 -9.12 -3.42
CA ASN A 190 8.23 -10.04 -4.38
C ASN A 190 7.64 -9.36 -5.61
N ILE A 191 7.02 -8.19 -5.48
CA ILE A 191 6.27 -7.60 -6.60
C ILE A 191 6.69 -6.18 -6.99
N ALA A 192 7.42 -5.42 -6.14
CA ALA A 192 7.78 -4.06 -6.48
C ALA A 192 9.02 -3.98 -7.37
N ASP A 193 9.04 -3.07 -8.34
CA ASP A 193 10.23 -2.66 -9.10
C ASP A 193 11.03 -1.61 -8.32
N HIS A 194 10.32 -0.73 -7.62
CA HIS A 194 10.87 0.38 -6.84
C HIS A 194 10.34 0.35 -5.41
N THR A 195 11.13 0.87 -4.49
CA THR A 195 10.73 1.02 -3.08
C THR A 195 10.98 2.44 -2.61
N LEU A 196 10.02 3.00 -1.89
CA LEU A 196 10.16 4.25 -1.16
C LEU A 196 10.14 3.94 0.33
N MET A 197 11.24 4.24 1.02
CA MET A 197 11.34 4.04 2.47
C MET A 197 11.04 5.34 3.20
N MET A 198 10.01 5.34 4.04
CA MET A 198 9.65 6.47 4.89
C MET A 198 10.22 6.28 6.29
N ASN A 199 11.35 6.91 6.56
CA ASN A 199 11.99 6.98 7.88
C ASN A 199 11.98 8.43 8.40
N SER A 200 12.37 8.65 9.68
CA SER A 200 12.42 9.98 10.31
C SER A 200 13.32 10.98 9.56
N ASP A 201 14.37 10.51 8.88
CA ASP A 201 15.42 11.39 8.38
C ASP A 201 15.60 11.36 6.86
N ILE A 202 15.11 10.34 6.15
CA ILE A 202 15.33 10.20 4.70
C ILE A 202 14.15 9.47 4.06
N SER A 203 13.58 10.08 3.03
CA SER A 203 12.65 9.42 2.11
C SER A 203 13.37 9.23 0.78
N CYS A 204 13.89 8.03 0.54
CA CYS A 204 14.58 7.69 -0.71
C CYS A 204 13.70 6.75 -1.54
N SER A 205 13.48 7.11 -2.80
CA SER A 205 12.97 6.16 -3.80
C SER A 205 14.16 5.41 -4.41
N GLU A 206 14.13 4.10 -4.31
CA GLU A 206 15.22 3.24 -4.75
C GLU A 206 14.71 2.08 -5.60
N SER A 207 15.56 1.54 -6.47
CA SER A 207 15.31 0.25 -7.09
C SER A 207 15.21 -0.86 -6.03
N ARG A 208 14.32 -1.82 -6.20
CA ARG A 208 14.20 -3.00 -5.33
C ARG A 208 15.55 -3.69 -5.09
N ALA A 209 16.44 -3.72 -6.09
CA ALA A 209 17.75 -4.32 -5.97
C ALA A 209 18.66 -3.68 -4.90
N GLN A 210 18.33 -2.47 -4.45
CA GLN A 210 19.06 -1.75 -3.41
C GLN A 210 18.49 -1.99 -2.01
N LEU A 211 17.33 -2.65 -1.92
CA LEU A 211 16.71 -3.03 -0.64
C LEU A 211 17.47 -4.22 -0.05
N ASN A 212 18.12 -4.00 1.09
CA ASN A 212 18.96 -5.01 1.75
C ASN A 212 18.68 -5.09 3.26
N GLU A 213 19.27 -6.10 3.92
CA GLU A 213 19.11 -6.36 5.35
C GLU A 213 19.42 -5.14 6.23
N HIS A 214 20.49 -4.41 5.91
CA HIS A 214 20.90 -3.24 6.68
C HIS A 214 19.84 -2.12 6.64
N LYS A 215 19.34 -1.80 5.45
CA LYS A 215 18.30 -0.77 5.25
C LYS A 215 16.99 -1.17 5.93
N LEU A 216 16.57 -2.43 5.78
CA LEU A 216 15.36 -2.93 6.43
C LEU A 216 15.51 -2.95 7.95
N SER A 217 16.67 -3.38 8.47
CA SER A 217 16.94 -3.36 9.91
C SER A 217 16.90 -1.93 10.47
N GLY A 218 17.46 -0.96 9.75
CA GLY A 218 17.40 0.46 10.10
C GLY A 218 15.97 1.02 10.06
N LEU A 219 15.20 0.67 9.03
CA LEU A 219 13.82 1.12 8.86
C LEU A 219 12.91 0.65 10.00
N TYR A 220 13.00 -0.65 10.35
CA TYR A 220 12.13 -1.26 11.36
C TYR A 220 12.73 -1.26 12.78
N LYS A 221 13.99 -0.79 12.93
CA LYS A 221 14.75 -0.80 14.20
C LYS A 221 14.81 -2.18 14.83
N LEU A 222 14.94 -3.21 13.99
CA LEU A 222 14.94 -4.61 14.35
C LEU A 222 15.87 -5.34 13.38
N PRO A 223 16.79 -6.20 13.85
CA PRO A 223 17.60 -7.01 12.95
C PRO A 223 16.73 -7.89 12.06
N VAL A 224 16.97 -7.85 10.76
CA VAL A 224 16.27 -8.71 9.79
C VAL A 224 17.28 -9.41 8.89
N ARG A 225 16.89 -10.59 8.39
CA ARG A 225 17.59 -11.34 7.36
C ARG A 225 16.70 -11.46 6.13
N THR A 226 17.33 -11.57 4.97
CA THR A 226 16.62 -11.72 3.69
C THR A 226 17.09 -12.97 2.93
N PRO A 227 16.89 -14.18 3.51
CA PRO A 227 17.28 -15.42 2.85
C PRO A 227 16.47 -15.64 1.57
N HIS A 228 17.09 -16.41 0.65
CA HIS A 228 16.38 -16.94 -0.50
C HIS A 228 15.76 -18.28 -0.14
N VAL A 229 14.50 -18.45 -0.49
CA VAL A 229 13.72 -19.68 -0.31
C VAL A 229 13.31 -20.19 -1.68
N ASP A 230 13.46 -21.50 -1.88
CA ASP A 230 13.04 -22.18 -3.11
C ASP A 230 11.55 -22.52 -3.02
N PHE A 231 10.75 -21.94 -3.92
CA PHE A 231 9.34 -22.24 -4.11
C PHE A 231 9.15 -22.97 -5.45
N ILE A 232 7.98 -23.61 -5.65
CA ILE A 232 7.61 -24.23 -6.94
C ILE A 232 7.67 -23.19 -8.08
N SER A 233 7.33 -21.94 -7.79
CA SER A 233 7.36 -20.80 -8.73
C SER A 233 8.74 -20.17 -8.92
N GLY A 234 9.81 -20.74 -8.34
CA GLY A 234 11.17 -20.24 -8.41
C GLY A 234 11.68 -19.66 -7.09
N LYS A 235 12.94 -19.24 -7.12
CA LYS A 235 13.65 -18.72 -5.95
C LYS A 235 13.19 -17.30 -5.61
N ARG A 236 12.85 -17.05 -4.33
CA ARG A 236 12.37 -15.74 -3.87
C ARG A 236 13.05 -15.34 -2.56
N GLN A 237 13.25 -14.04 -2.37
CA GLN A 237 13.66 -13.47 -1.09
C GLN A 237 12.47 -13.33 -0.16
N VAL A 238 12.69 -13.64 1.12
CA VAL A 238 11.73 -13.42 2.21
C VAL A 238 12.40 -12.62 3.32
N VAL A 239 11.63 -11.85 4.07
CA VAL A 239 12.16 -11.09 5.21
C VAL A 239 11.85 -11.84 6.49
N VAL A 240 12.90 -12.14 7.25
CA VAL A 240 12.81 -12.84 8.54
C VAL A 240 13.31 -11.91 9.64
N PRO A 241 12.43 -11.35 10.47
CA PRO A 241 12.82 -10.51 11.59
C PRO A 241 13.33 -11.37 12.76
N ASP A 242 14.35 -10.88 13.47
CA ASP A 242 14.76 -11.44 14.76
C ASP A 242 13.88 -10.88 15.88
N LEU A 243 12.73 -11.50 16.10
CA LEU A 243 11.73 -11.05 17.06
C LEU A 243 12.19 -11.12 18.51
N LEU A 244 13.23 -11.92 18.82
CA LEU A 244 13.76 -12.09 20.16
C LEU A 244 14.95 -11.17 20.48
N SER A 245 15.44 -10.42 19.49
CA SER A 245 16.56 -9.48 19.68
C SER A 245 16.16 -8.20 20.45
N LEU A 246 14.87 -7.90 20.55
CA LEU A 246 14.36 -6.82 21.40
C LEU A 246 14.40 -7.25 22.86
N LYS A 247 15.59 -7.26 23.47
CA LYS A 247 15.72 -7.46 24.92
C LYS A 247 14.98 -6.34 25.63
N GLY A 248 14.10 -6.72 26.56
CA GLY A 248 13.38 -5.81 27.43
C GLY A 248 14.33 -4.79 28.07
N GLY A 249 13.91 -3.53 28.06
CA GLY A 249 14.65 -2.45 28.70
C GLY A 249 15.00 -2.81 30.12
N ASN A 250 16.24 -2.65 30.42
CA ASN A 250 16.99 -2.92 31.60
C ASN A 250 16.28 -2.43 32.88
N ASN A 251 15.74 -3.31 33.68
CA ASN A 251 15.59 -3.07 35.12
C ASN A 251 16.91 -3.44 35.79
N GLY A 252 17.86 -2.52 35.72
CA GLY A 252 19.07 -2.58 36.52
C GLY A 252 18.73 -2.33 38.01
N HIS A 253 18.42 -3.37 38.73
CA HIS A 253 18.65 -3.45 40.18
C HIS A 253 19.97 -4.18 40.39
N SER A 254 21.04 -3.41 40.46
CA SER A 254 22.28 -3.80 41.09
C SER A 254 22.01 -3.95 42.59
N THR A 255 21.78 -5.17 43.01
CA THR A 255 21.95 -5.53 44.45
C THR A 255 23.45 -5.61 44.70
N GLU A 256 24.01 -4.52 45.23
CA GLU A 256 25.28 -4.56 45.96
C GLU A 256 25.11 -5.45 47.19
N THR A 257 25.64 -6.64 47.14
CA THR A 257 25.94 -7.40 48.32
C THR A 257 27.19 -6.82 48.94
N SER A 258 27.01 -6.02 49.99
CA SER A 258 28.07 -5.64 50.91
C SER A 258 28.46 -6.86 51.75
N ASP A 259 29.57 -7.46 51.42
CA ASP A 259 30.30 -8.31 52.35
C ASP A 259 30.87 -7.44 53.46
N GLY A 260 30.28 -7.50 54.63
CA GLY A 260 30.80 -6.99 55.88
C GLY A 260 31.60 -8.05 56.58
N GLN A 261 32.91 -7.96 56.51
CA GLN A 261 33.80 -8.54 57.49
C GLN A 261 33.56 -7.91 58.86
N THR A 262 33.42 -8.70 59.91
CA THR A 262 34.20 -8.47 61.16
C THR A 262 33.95 -9.57 62.18
N ARG A 263 35.04 -10.19 62.62
CA ARG A 263 35.41 -10.76 63.90
C ARG A 263 34.35 -11.52 64.71
#